data_8eb62db0ab117484b351afd8c55ed2da
#
_entry.id   8eb62db0ab117484b351afd8c55ed2da
#
_cell.length_a   1.000
_cell.length_b   1.000
_cell.length_c   1.000
_cell.angle_alpha   90.00
_cell.angle_beta   90.00
_cell.angle_gamma   90.00
#
_symmetry.space_group_name_H-M   'P 1'
#
loop_
_entity.id
_entity.type
_entity.pdbx_description
1 polymer ?
#
loop_
_entity_poly.entity_id
_entity_poly.type
_entity_poly.pdbx_seq_one_letter_code
_entity_poly.pdbx_strand_id
1 'polypeptide(L)'
;MKAITLEPISRIEGEINLPGSKSLSNRALLLAALAKGTTTVTNLLDSDDIRHMLNALKALGVNYQLSEDKTCCEVEGLGGAFQVENGLSLFLGNAGTAMRPLTAALCLKGNTEGEVILTGEPRMKERPIKHLVDALLQAGANVRYLENDGYPPIVIRNQGIKGGVVKIDGSISSQFLTALLMAAPLAEGDLDIHIVGDLVSKPYIDITLAMMKDFGVSVENQHYQVFKVKGNQSYVSPGKYMVEGDASSASYFLAAAAIKGNVKVTGIGKHSIQGDRLFADVLEKMGAKITWGEDFIQAEQAELHGIDMDMNHIPDAAMTIATTALFAKGETVIRNIYNWRVKETDRLSAMTTELRKVGAEVEEGEDFIRIQPLALSQFKHAEIETYNDHRMAMCFALIALSDTPVTILDPKCTAKTFPTFFDEFEKLSIRN
;
A
#
# COMPACT_ATOMS: atom_id res chain seq x y z
N MET A 1 8.56 -0.34 22.98
CA MET A 1 7.42 -0.86 23.75
C MET A 1 7.09 -2.22 23.16
N LYS A 2 7.01 -3.28 23.94
CA LYS A 2 6.73 -4.64 23.43
C LYS A 2 5.24 -4.90 23.21
N ALA A 3 4.38 -4.17 23.92
CA ALA A 3 2.92 -4.26 23.81
C ALA A 3 2.25 -2.96 24.27
N ILE A 4 1.02 -2.74 23.81
CA ILE A 4 0.14 -1.70 24.27
C ILE A 4 -1.23 -2.33 24.59
N THR A 5 -1.80 -2.00 25.74
CA THR A 5 -3.16 -2.40 26.08
C THR A 5 -4.08 -1.20 25.90
N LEU A 6 -5.10 -1.36 25.09
CA LEU A 6 -6.15 -0.39 24.88
C LEU A 6 -7.34 -0.76 25.79
N GLU A 7 -7.63 0.11 26.74
CA GLU A 7 -8.80 -0.02 27.60
C GLU A 7 -10.09 0.26 26.82
N PRO A 8 -11.25 -0.24 27.27
CA PRO A 8 -12.52 0.02 26.60
C PRO A 8 -12.79 1.49 26.35
N ILE A 9 -13.26 1.78 25.12
CA ILE A 9 -13.59 3.11 24.65
C ILE A 9 -15.10 3.26 24.60
N SER A 10 -15.63 4.30 25.30
CA SER A 10 -17.06 4.59 25.32
C SER A 10 -17.52 5.23 24.01
N ARG A 11 -16.69 6.08 23.43
CA ARG A 11 -16.97 6.81 22.20
C ARG A 11 -15.69 7.31 21.55
N ILE A 12 -15.70 7.47 20.23
CA ILE A 12 -14.62 8.13 19.48
C ILE A 12 -15.17 9.35 18.75
N GLU A 13 -14.54 10.51 18.94
CA GLU A 13 -15.02 11.77 18.38
C GLU A 13 -13.88 12.71 18.01
N GLY A 14 -14.09 13.47 16.94
CA GLY A 14 -13.21 14.56 16.56
C GLY A 14 -12.84 14.59 15.10
N GLU A 15 -11.73 15.23 14.81
CA GLU A 15 -11.18 15.38 13.48
C GLU A 15 -9.73 14.88 13.47
N ILE A 16 -9.35 14.17 12.41
CA ILE A 16 -7.99 13.73 12.16
C ILE A 16 -7.55 14.08 10.77
N ASN A 17 -6.32 14.61 10.64
CA ASN A 17 -5.65 14.78 9.37
C ASN A 17 -4.73 13.59 9.13
N LEU A 18 -4.90 12.92 7.97
CA LEU A 18 -4.15 11.72 7.65
C LEU A 18 -2.71 12.01 7.29
N PRO A 19 -1.76 11.12 7.65
CA PRO A 19 -0.43 11.15 7.07
C PRO A 19 -0.49 10.90 5.56
N GLY A 20 0.55 11.31 4.84
CA GLY A 20 0.68 11.05 3.41
C GLY A 20 0.60 9.55 3.09
N SER A 21 0.02 9.22 1.94
CA SER A 21 -0.07 7.84 1.47
C SER A 21 1.31 7.24 1.22
N LYS A 22 1.57 6.06 1.79
CA LYS A 22 2.81 5.31 1.55
C LYS A 22 3.00 5.01 0.06
N SER A 23 1.99 4.52 -0.57
CA SER A 23 2.06 4.06 -1.96
C SER A 23 2.26 5.23 -2.94
N LEU A 24 1.62 6.39 -2.69
CA LEU A 24 1.83 7.60 -3.46
C LEU A 24 3.20 8.21 -3.18
N SER A 25 3.64 8.21 -1.92
CA SER A 25 4.96 8.74 -1.54
C SER A 25 6.10 8.03 -2.27
N ASN A 26 6.12 6.70 -2.29
CA ASN A 26 7.16 5.93 -2.98
C ASN A 26 7.13 6.13 -4.50
N ARG A 27 5.93 6.20 -5.11
CA ARG A 27 5.80 6.50 -6.54
C ARG A 27 6.31 7.91 -6.85
N ALA A 28 5.91 8.90 -6.07
CA ALA A 28 6.33 10.29 -6.28
C ALA A 28 7.85 10.46 -6.20
N LEU A 29 8.49 9.84 -5.22
CA LEU A 29 9.95 9.88 -5.07
C LEU A 29 10.66 9.24 -6.27
N LEU A 30 10.19 8.09 -6.73
CA LEU A 30 10.80 7.43 -7.90
C LEU A 30 10.62 8.25 -9.17
N LEU A 31 9.42 8.74 -9.45
CA LEU A 31 9.15 9.58 -10.62
C LEU A 31 9.96 10.88 -10.58
N ALA A 32 10.05 11.52 -9.40
CA ALA A 32 10.86 12.70 -9.20
C ALA A 32 12.36 12.43 -9.45
N ALA A 33 12.86 11.26 -9.01
CA ALA A 33 14.25 10.87 -9.22
C ALA A 33 14.58 10.64 -10.72
N LEU A 34 13.65 10.09 -11.48
CA LEU A 34 13.82 9.81 -12.92
C LEU A 34 13.54 11.04 -13.79
N ALA A 35 12.81 12.03 -13.29
CA ALA A 35 12.34 13.18 -14.08
C ALA A 35 13.44 14.18 -14.42
N LYS A 36 13.21 14.96 -15.46
CA LYS A 36 13.96 16.18 -15.73
C LYS A 36 13.46 17.30 -14.81
N GLY A 37 14.37 18.01 -14.16
CA GLY A 37 14.07 19.10 -13.26
C GLY A 37 13.94 18.66 -11.80
N THR A 38 13.72 19.63 -10.94
CA THR A 38 13.58 19.44 -9.49
C THR A 38 12.11 19.38 -9.11
N THR A 39 11.74 18.39 -8.29
CA THR A 39 10.37 18.23 -7.76
C THR A 39 10.36 18.41 -6.27
N THR A 40 9.51 19.32 -5.78
CA THR A 40 9.21 19.45 -4.36
C THR A 40 8.01 18.56 -4.03
N VAL A 41 8.27 17.43 -3.36
CA VAL A 41 7.25 16.50 -2.90
C VAL A 41 6.80 16.90 -1.51
N THR A 42 5.53 17.25 -1.34
CA THR A 42 4.95 17.69 -0.06
C THR A 42 3.99 16.65 0.51
N ASN A 43 3.74 16.74 1.82
CA ASN A 43 2.96 15.73 2.57
C ASN A 43 3.51 14.31 2.42
N LEU A 44 4.82 14.20 2.33
CA LEU A 44 5.52 12.91 2.26
C LEU A 44 5.32 12.16 3.57
N LEU A 45 5.14 10.85 3.49
CA LEU A 45 5.05 10.00 4.67
C LEU A 45 6.44 9.80 5.30
N ASP A 46 6.58 10.06 6.60
CA ASP A 46 7.74 9.59 7.37
C ASP A 46 7.48 8.16 7.86
N SER A 47 8.01 7.18 7.15
CA SER A 47 7.88 5.77 7.49
C SER A 47 9.11 4.96 7.12
N ASP A 48 9.20 3.73 7.62
CA ASP A 48 10.32 2.84 7.30
C ASP A 48 10.41 2.54 5.80
N ASP A 49 9.27 2.31 5.14
CA ASP A 49 9.23 2.06 3.69
C ASP A 49 9.78 3.24 2.89
N ILE A 50 9.44 4.48 3.29
CA ILE A 50 9.93 5.70 2.63
C ILE A 50 11.41 5.92 2.91
N ARG A 51 11.89 5.64 4.12
CA ARG A 51 13.32 5.69 4.44
C ARG A 51 14.13 4.73 3.61
N HIS A 52 13.63 3.50 3.38
CA HIS A 52 14.29 2.54 2.49
C HIS A 52 14.39 3.07 1.06
N MET A 53 13.32 3.68 0.53
CA MET A 53 13.35 4.30 -0.79
C MET A 53 14.37 5.45 -0.84
N LEU A 54 14.35 6.36 0.12
CA LEU A 54 15.26 7.51 0.16
C LEU A 54 16.73 7.05 0.27
N ASN A 55 17.02 6.05 1.09
CA ASN A 55 18.36 5.49 1.22
C ASN A 55 18.83 4.85 -0.10
N ALA A 56 17.95 4.15 -0.80
CA ALA A 56 18.25 3.57 -2.10
C ALA A 56 18.52 4.65 -3.15
N LEU A 57 17.69 5.69 -3.22
CA LEU A 57 17.87 6.82 -4.14
C LEU A 57 19.20 7.54 -3.89
N LYS A 58 19.57 7.77 -2.63
CA LYS A 58 20.85 8.35 -2.26
C LYS A 58 22.03 7.49 -2.72
N ALA A 59 21.97 6.18 -2.49
CA ALA A 59 22.99 5.25 -2.94
C ALA A 59 23.10 5.18 -4.48
N LEU A 60 22.01 5.48 -5.20
CA LEU A 60 21.95 5.57 -6.65
C LEU A 60 22.33 6.96 -7.20
N GLY A 61 22.85 7.86 -6.37
CA GLY A 61 23.35 9.15 -6.79
C GLY A 61 22.29 10.25 -6.93
N VAL A 62 21.08 10.04 -6.44
CA VAL A 62 20.04 11.07 -6.43
C VAL A 62 20.31 12.07 -5.30
N ASN A 63 20.38 13.35 -5.64
CA ASN A 63 20.45 14.42 -4.65
C ASN A 63 19.04 14.79 -4.20
N TYR A 64 18.83 14.83 -2.91
CA TYR A 64 17.59 15.33 -2.34
C TYR A 64 17.82 16.04 -1.00
N GLN A 65 16.90 16.91 -0.66
CA GLN A 65 16.85 17.60 0.63
C GLN A 65 15.51 17.26 1.32
N LEU A 66 15.61 16.66 2.49
CA LEU A 66 14.45 16.31 3.32
C LEU A 66 14.29 17.37 4.41
N SER A 67 13.06 17.88 4.61
CA SER A 67 12.74 18.79 5.70
C SER A 67 12.99 18.15 7.07
N GLU A 68 13.13 18.97 8.11
CA GLU A 68 13.38 18.49 9.48
C GLU A 68 12.26 17.56 9.97
N ASP A 69 10.99 17.88 9.66
CA ASP A 69 9.82 17.09 9.97
C ASP A 69 9.59 15.92 9.01
N LYS A 70 10.44 15.76 7.98
CA LYS A 70 10.42 14.70 6.96
C LYS A 70 9.14 14.62 6.11
N THR A 71 8.36 15.69 6.08
CA THR A 71 7.12 15.75 5.31
C THR A 71 7.27 16.41 3.94
N CYS A 72 8.42 17.04 3.69
CA CYS A 72 8.73 17.67 2.41
C CYS A 72 10.10 17.22 1.93
N CYS A 73 10.20 16.82 0.67
CA CYS A 73 11.44 16.40 0.04
C CYS A 73 11.61 17.09 -1.31
N GLU A 74 12.70 17.85 -1.45
CA GLU A 74 13.10 18.40 -2.72
C GLU A 74 14.05 17.42 -3.42
N VAL A 75 13.65 16.90 -4.57
CA VAL A 75 14.39 15.87 -5.32
C VAL A 75 14.92 16.47 -6.61
N GLU A 76 16.23 16.44 -6.79
CA GLU A 76 16.87 16.79 -8.06
C GLU A 76 16.83 15.59 -9.00
N GLY A 77 15.97 15.66 -10.02
CA GLY A 77 15.78 14.55 -10.96
C GLY A 77 17.03 14.33 -11.82
N LEU A 78 17.29 13.05 -12.14
CA LEU A 78 18.40 12.65 -13.00
C LEU A 78 18.15 12.90 -14.48
N GLY A 79 16.89 13.11 -14.86
CA GLY A 79 16.49 13.29 -16.25
C GLY A 79 16.59 12.00 -17.09
N GLY A 80 16.59 10.84 -16.45
CA GLY A 80 16.71 9.53 -17.10
C GLY A 80 17.02 8.42 -16.09
N ALA A 81 17.63 7.34 -16.57
CA ALA A 81 17.96 6.16 -15.79
C ALA A 81 19.01 6.41 -14.71
N PHE A 82 18.99 5.58 -13.69
CA PHE A 82 20.00 5.56 -12.64
C PHE A 82 21.37 5.19 -13.18
N GLN A 83 22.42 5.77 -12.60
CA GLN A 83 23.79 5.35 -12.81
C GLN A 83 24.16 4.32 -11.74
N VAL A 84 24.40 3.09 -12.17
CA VAL A 84 24.64 1.98 -11.24
C VAL A 84 26.14 1.74 -11.08
N GLU A 85 26.63 1.79 -9.85
CA GLU A 85 27.97 1.32 -9.50
C GLU A 85 27.96 -0.21 -9.40
N ASN A 86 28.95 -0.86 -10.02
CA ASN A 86 29.04 -2.31 -10.03
C ASN A 86 29.23 -2.86 -8.62
N GLY A 87 28.41 -3.83 -8.23
CA GLY A 87 28.46 -4.47 -6.91
C GLY A 87 27.69 -3.74 -5.81
N LEU A 88 26.94 -2.68 -6.17
CA LEU A 88 26.05 -2.02 -5.20
C LEU A 88 24.99 -2.98 -4.68
N SER A 89 24.75 -2.96 -3.37
CA SER A 89 23.69 -3.72 -2.72
C SER A 89 22.73 -2.78 -2.01
N LEU A 90 21.44 -2.91 -2.32
CA LEU A 90 20.38 -2.09 -1.75
C LEU A 90 19.48 -2.95 -0.86
N PHE A 91 19.41 -2.61 0.42
CA PHE A 91 18.51 -3.24 1.39
C PHE A 91 17.21 -2.44 1.47
N LEU A 92 16.09 -3.07 1.14
CA LEU A 92 14.78 -2.41 1.05
C LEU A 92 13.79 -2.86 2.15
N GLY A 93 14.30 -3.51 3.21
CA GLY A 93 13.46 -3.98 4.31
C GLY A 93 12.33 -4.90 3.83
N ASN A 94 11.11 -4.61 4.22
CA ASN A 94 9.90 -5.26 3.71
C ASN A 94 9.05 -4.28 2.84
N ALA A 95 9.69 -3.30 2.21
CA ALA A 95 9.05 -2.25 1.42
C ALA A 95 8.74 -2.73 -0.02
N GLY A 96 7.62 -3.40 -0.22
CA GLY A 96 7.19 -3.88 -1.55
C GLY A 96 6.96 -2.76 -2.56
N THR A 97 6.52 -1.59 -2.10
CA THR A 97 6.33 -0.39 -2.94
C THR A 97 7.65 0.29 -3.36
N ALA A 98 8.77 -0.11 -2.79
CA ALA A 98 10.11 0.27 -3.22
C ALA A 98 10.77 -0.85 -4.06
N MET A 99 10.71 -2.11 -3.58
CA MET A 99 11.36 -3.27 -4.22
C MET A 99 10.92 -3.45 -5.67
N ARG A 100 9.63 -3.49 -5.96
CA ARG A 100 9.11 -3.77 -7.31
C ARG A 100 9.42 -2.63 -8.28
N PRO A 101 9.08 -1.36 -8.00
CA PRO A 101 9.41 -0.26 -8.92
C PRO A 101 10.90 -0.09 -9.17
N LEU A 102 11.74 -0.24 -8.14
CA LEU A 102 13.20 -0.17 -8.30
C LEU A 102 13.73 -1.34 -9.14
N THR A 103 13.16 -2.53 -9.04
CA THR A 103 13.54 -3.67 -9.89
C THR A 103 13.42 -3.32 -11.36
N ALA A 104 12.31 -2.73 -11.79
CA ALA A 104 12.11 -2.32 -13.19
C ALA A 104 12.98 -1.11 -13.57
N ALA A 105 13.03 -0.09 -12.72
CA ALA A 105 13.78 1.13 -12.99
C ALA A 105 15.30 0.89 -13.11
N LEU A 106 15.84 -0.04 -12.33
CA LEU A 106 17.26 -0.40 -12.39
C LEU A 106 17.65 -1.22 -13.63
N CYS A 107 16.68 -1.80 -14.33
CA CYS A 107 16.92 -2.43 -15.64
C CYS A 107 17.21 -1.42 -16.74
N LEU A 108 16.80 -0.16 -16.59
CA LEU A 108 16.96 0.89 -17.59
C LEU A 108 18.44 1.14 -17.87
N LYS A 109 18.74 1.43 -19.16
CA LYS A 109 20.12 1.67 -19.59
C LYS A 109 20.64 2.99 -19.07
N GLY A 110 21.64 2.92 -18.21
CA GLY A 110 22.44 4.08 -17.77
C GLY A 110 23.63 4.36 -18.68
N ASN A 111 24.42 5.38 -18.33
CA ASN A 111 25.65 5.70 -19.03
C ASN A 111 26.80 4.72 -18.72
N THR A 112 26.71 4.05 -17.59
CA THR A 112 27.65 3.00 -17.14
C THR A 112 26.90 1.70 -16.94
N GLU A 113 27.53 0.60 -17.32
CA GLU A 113 26.99 -0.73 -17.03
C GLU A 113 27.50 -1.22 -15.69
N GLY A 114 26.59 -1.73 -14.87
CA GLY A 114 26.91 -2.31 -13.57
C GLY A 114 25.84 -3.30 -13.10
N GLU A 115 26.18 -4.08 -12.11
CA GLU A 115 25.24 -4.97 -11.41
C GLU A 115 24.88 -4.41 -10.06
N VAL A 116 23.60 -4.46 -9.71
CA VAL A 116 23.05 -4.06 -8.40
C VAL A 116 22.25 -5.21 -7.82
N ILE A 117 22.44 -5.44 -6.52
CA ILE A 117 21.70 -6.43 -5.75
C ILE A 117 20.57 -5.72 -5.01
N LEU A 118 19.34 -6.23 -5.15
CA LEU A 118 18.20 -5.84 -4.32
C LEU A 118 17.89 -6.95 -3.34
N THR A 119 17.85 -6.59 -2.07
CA THR A 119 17.56 -7.51 -0.96
C THR A 119 16.68 -6.86 0.09
N GLY A 120 16.27 -7.60 1.09
CA GLY A 120 15.43 -7.10 2.17
C GLY A 120 15.42 -8.04 3.38
N GLU A 121 14.44 -7.81 4.24
CA GLU A 121 14.19 -8.66 5.40
C GLU A 121 13.80 -10.10 4.98
N PRO A 122 13.86 -11.10 5.89
CA PRO A 122 13.48 -12.47 5.57
C PRO A 122 12.13 -12.60 4.89
N ARG A 123 11.11 -11.84 5.32
CA ARG A 123 9.78 -11.85 4.69
C ARG A 123 9.81 -11.33 3.25
N MET A 124 10.66 -10.35 2.93
CA MET A 124 10.80 -9.88 1.54
C MET A 124 11.28 -11.01 0.62
N LYS A 125 12.12 -11.90 1.12
CA LYS A 125 12.63 -13.08 0.38
C LYS A 125 11.55 -14.16 0.15
N GLU A 126 10.41 -14.06 0.82
CA GLU A 126 9.24 -14.94 0.66
C GLU A 126 8.12 -14.29 -0.18
N ARG A 127 8.24 -13.01 -0.47
CA ARG A 127 7.25 -12.28 -1.29
C ARG A 127 7.60 -12.42 -2.76
N PRO A 128 6.64 -12.90 -3.61
CA PRO A 128 6.94 -13.22 -5.01
C PRO A 128 7.30 -11.98 -5.82
N ILE A 129 8.22 -12.15 -6.78
CA ILE A 129 8.61 -11.15 -7.77
C ILE A 129 8.68 -11.75 -9.20
N LYS A 130 8.42 -13.02 -9.34
CA LYS A 130 8.60 -13.79 -10.58
C LYS A 130 7.86 -13.16 -11.76
N HIS A 131 6.60 -12.78 -11.60
CA HIS A 131 5.81 -12.24 -12.71
C HIS A 131 6.40 -10.94 -13.28
N LEU A 132 6.95 -10.08 -12.42
CA LEU A 132 7.65 -8.88 -12.86
C LEU A 132 8.96 -9.24 -13.58
N VAL A 133 9.76 -10.14 -13.03
CA VAL A 133 11.03 -10.55 -13.62
C VAL A 133 10.81 -11.22 -14.97
N ASP A 134 9.84 -12.11 -15.08
CA ASP A 134 9.49 -12.77 -16.35
C ASP A 134 9.10 -11.73 -17.44
N ALA A 135 8.31 -10.71 -17.08
CA ALA A 135 7.94 -9.64 -18.00
C ALA A 135 9.16 -8.79 -18.42
N LEU A 136 10.04 -8.47 -17.49
CA LEU A 136 11.27 -7.73 -17.77
C LEU A 136 12.21 -8.53 -18.69
N LEU A 137 12.34 -9.83 -18.47
CA LEU A 137 13.13 -10.70 -19.34
C LEU A 137 12.55 -10.78 -20.76
N GLN A 138 11.22 -10.84 -20.91
CA GLN A 138 10.55 -10.75 -22.22
C GLN A 138 10.88 -9.43 -22.95
N ALA A 139 10.99 -8.34 -22.19
CA ALA A 139 11.34 -7.02 -22.71
C ALA A 139 12.85 -6.82 -22.96
N GLY A 140 13.67 -7.85 -22.80
CA GLY A 140 15.11 -7.84 -23.04
C GLY A 140 15.96 -7.33 -21.89
N ALA A 141 15.41 -7.19 -20.68
CA ALA A 141 16.16 -6.83 -19.50
C ALA A 141 17.00 -8.00 -18.95
N ASN A 142 17.96 -7.70 -18.07
CA ASN A 142 18.85 -8.68 -17.47
C ASN A 142 18.66 -8.71 -15.94
N VAL A 143 17.98 -9.74 -15.46
CA VAL A 143 17.70 -9.98 -14.04
C VAL A 143 17.91 -11.45 -13.73
N ARG A 144 18.54 -11.75 -12.61
CA ARG A 144 18.72 -13.13 -12.11
C ARG A 144 18.47 -13.22 -10.61
N TYR A 145 18.09 -14.40 -10.15
CA TYR A 145 17.90 -14.69 -8.74
C TYR A 145 19.21 -15.13 -8.09
N LEU A 146 19.44 -14.76 -6.81
CA LEU A 146 20.61 -15.17 -6.05
C LEU A 146 20.37 -16.41 -5.16
N GLU A 147 19.16 -16.57 -4.67
CA GLU A 147 18.79 -17.67 -3.76
C GLU A 147 17.67 -18.51 -4.39
N ASN A 148 16.41 -18.16 -4.15
CA ASN A 148 15.26 -18.92 -4.62
C ASN A 148 14.66 -18.30 -5.89
N ASP A 149 14.40 -19.13 -6.90
CA ASP A 149 13.73 -18.68 -8.11
C ASP A 149 12.36 -18.07 -7.81
N GLY A 150 12.11 -16.89 -8.35
CA GLY A 150 10.86 -16.15 -8.17
C GLY A 150 10.84 -15.19 -7.00
N TYR A 151 11.91 -15.11 -6.21
CA TYR A 151 11.97 -14.32 -4.98
C TYR A 151 13.26 -13.49 -4.87
N PRO A 152 13.22 -12.33 -4.18
CA PRO A 152 14.45 -11.64 -3.79
C PRO A 152 15.32 -12.54 -2.89
N PRO A 153 16.64 -12.33 -2.83
CA PRO A 153 17.42 -11.27 -3.48
C PRO A 153 17.64 -11.53 -4.97
N ILE A 154 17.69 -10.43 -5.72
CA ILE A 154 17.92 -10.45 -7.17
C ILE A 154 19.12 -9.59 -7.55
N VAL A 155 19.73 -9.92 -8.68
CA VAL A 155 20.77 -9.10 -9.33
C VAL A 155 20.21 -8.54 -10.61
N ILE A 156 20.35 -7.24 -10.80
CA ILE A 156 19.92 -6.52 -11.98
C ILE A 156 21.15 -5.93 -12.66
N ARG A 157 21.25 -6.12 -13.99
CA ARG A 157 22.22 -5.45 -14.82
C ARG A 157 21.53 -4.38 -15.65
N ASN A 158 22.00 -3.13 -15.57
CA ASN A 158 21.34 -1.97 -16.19
C ASN A 158 21.65 -1.87 -17.70
N GLN A 159 21.35 -2.93 -18.44
CA GLN A 159 21.59 -3.03 -19.89
C GLN A 159 20.44 -2.51 -20.75
N GLY A 160 19.35 -2.09 -20.14
CA GLY A 160 18.17 -1.51 -20.80
C GLY A 160 16.98 -2.47 -20.86
N ILE A 161 15.84 -1.87 -21.08
CA ILE A 161 14.59 -2.52 -21.46
C ILE A 161 14.42 -2.24 -22.94
N LYS A 162 14.46 -3.30 -23.77
CA LYS A 162 14.50 -3.14 -25.23
C LYS A 162 13.15 -2.77 -25.82
N GLY A 163 12.07 -3.28 -25.24
CA GLY A 163 10.70 -3.08 -25.71
C GLY A 163 10.08 -4.34 -26.26
N GLY A 164 8.99 -4.19 -26.99
CA GLY A 164 8.25 -5.28 -27.61
C GLY A 164 6.95 -5.63 -26.89
N VAL A 165 6.41 -6.79 -27.24
CA VAL A 165 5.19 -7.33 -26.60
C VAL A 165 5.59 -8.15 -25.39
N VAL A 166 5.03 -7.83 -24.23
CA VAL A 166 5.25 -8.58 -22.99
C VAL A 166 3.92 -9.06 -22.42
N LYS A 167 3.94 -10.22 -21.81
CA LYS A 167 2.80 -10.78 -21.08
C LYS A 167 3.13 -10.77 -19.60
N ILE A 168 2.18 -10.30 -18.78
CA ILE A 168 2.33 -10.27 -17.34
C ILE A 168 1.06 -10.82 -16.69
N ASP A 169 1.25 -11.72 -15.72
CA ASP A 169 0.14 -12.24 -14.91
C ASP A 169 -0.30 -11.17 -13.92
N GLY A 170 -1.56 -10.77 -14.02
CA GLY A 170 -2.19 -9.75 -13.17
C GLY A 170 -2.87 -10.28 -11.92
N SER A 171 -2.88 -11.60 -11.71
CA SER A 171 -3.72 -12.26 -10.70
C SER A 171 -3.16 -12.22 -9.28
N ILE A 172 -1.86 -11.90 -9.10
CA ILE A 172 -1.18 -11.96 -7.80
C ILE A 172 -1.04 -10.58 -7.16
N SER A 173 -0.54 -9.59 -7.91
CA SER A 173 -0.28 -8.26 -7.36
C SER A 173 -0.23 -7.20 -8.46
N SER A 174 -0.92 -6.08 -8.23
CA SER A 174 -0.83 -4.89 -9.09
C SER A 174 0.55 -4.20 -9.05
N GLN A 175 1.38 -4.50 -8.06
CA GLN A 175 2.72 -3.92 -7.94
C GLN A 175 3.66 -4.31 -9.09
N PHE A 176 3.47 -5.49 -9.68
CA PHE A 176 4.27 -5.95 -10.82
C PHE A 176 4.00 -5.10 -12.06
N LEU A 177 2.74 -4.90 -12.39
CA LEU A 177 2.35 -4.05 -13.50
C LEU A 177 2.72 -2.58 -13.26
N THR A 178 2.50 -2.08 -12.04
CA THR A 178 2.92 -0.72 -11.63
C THR A 178 4.41 -0.49 -11.90
N ALA A 179 5.25 -1.42 -11.48
CA ALA A 179 6.70 -1.33 -11.65
C ALA A 179 7.08 -1.26 -13.14
N LEU A 180 6.50 -2.13 -13.95
CA LEU A 180 6.75 -2.18 -15.38
C LEU A 180 6.26 -0.91 -16.10
N LEU A 181 5.06 -0.43 -15.78
CA LEU A 181 4.48 0.80 -16.34
C LEU A 181 5.35 2.03 -16.05
N MET A 182 5.85 2.17 -14.82
CA MET A 182 6.67 3.33 -14.45
C MET A 182 8.02 3.36 -15.15
N ALA A 183 8.62 2.22 -15.43
CA ALA A 183 9.89 2.12 -16.15
C ALA A 183 9.72 2.19 -17.68
N ALA A 184 8.62 1.70 -18.23
CA ALA A 184 8.39 1.54 -19.65
C ALA A 184 8.62 2.81 -20.51
N PRO A 185 8.27 4.04 -20.08
CA PRO A 185 8.52 5.24 -20.87
C PRO A 185 10.00 5.50 -21.19
N LEU A 186 10.90 5.04 -20.32
CA LEU A 186 12.36 5.20 -20.47
C LEU A 186 13.01 4.00 -21.17
N ALA A 187 12.22 3.02 -21.60
CA ALA A 187 12.72 1.89 -22.40
C ALA A 187 13.24 2.35 -23.77
N GLU A 188 14.08 1.53 -24.39
CA GLU A 188 14.68 1.84 -25.71
C GLU A 188 13.67 1.73 -26.87
N GLY A 189 12.58 0.99 -26.66
CA GLY A 189 11.48 0.83 -27.61
C GLY A 189 10.12 0.81 -26.93
N ASP A 190 9.06 0.83 -27.74
CA ASP A 190 7.68 0.76 -27.25
C ASP A 190 7.41 -0.57 -26.57
N LEU A 191 6.59 -0.55 -25.50
CA LEU A 191 6.06 -1.76 -24.85
C LEU A 191 4.56 -1.87 -25.05
N ASP A 192 4.12 -3.04 -25.49
CA ASP A 192 2.74 -3.48 -25.46
C ASP A 192 2.60 -4.54 -24.34
N ILE A 193 1.98 -4.17 -23.22
CA ILE A 193 1.87 -5.00 -22.04
C ILE A 193 0.51 -5.67 -22.02
N HIS A 194 0.49 -6.99 -22.23
CA HIS A 194 -0.71 -7.81 -22.24
C HIS A 194 -0.91 -8.45 -20.87
N ILE A 195 -2.09 -8.27 -20.29
CA ILE A 195 -2.45 -8.86 -19.02
C ILE A 195 -2.97 -10.28 -19.26
N VAL A 196 -2.37 -11.24 -18.55
CA VAL A 196 -2.84 -12.63 -18.52
C VAL A 196 -3.69 -12.81 -17.26
N GLY A 197 -4.87 -13.39 -17.42
CA GLY A 197 -5.84 -13.52 -16.33
C GLY A 197 -6.51 -12.20 -15.95
N ASP A 198 -7.11 -12.20 -14.77
CA ASP A 198 -7.77 -11.01 -14.22
C ASP A 198 -6.78 -10.12 -13.49
N LEU A 199 -6.81 -8.83 -13.78
CA LEU A 199 -5.99 -7.86 -13.08
C LEU A 199 -6.60 -7.56 -11.71
N VAL A 200 -5.85 -7.88 -10.64
CA VAL A 200 -6.25 -7.56 -9.26
C VAL A 200 -5.90 -6.11 -8.91
N SER A 201 -6.68 -5.54 -8.00
CA SER A 201 -6.40 -4.22 -7.41
C SER A 201 -6.22 -3.11 -8.46
N LYS A 202 -7.11 -3.07 -9.46
CA LYS A 202 -7.12 -2.07 -10.55
C LYS A 202 -6.95 -0.61 -10.10
N PRO A 203 -7.54 -0.16 -8.97
CA PRO A 203 -7.38 1.21 -8.50
C PRO A 203 -5.92 1.63 -8.29
N TYR A 204 -5.03 0.71 -7.92
CA TYR A 204 -3.60 1.04 -7.81
C TYR A 204 -2.93 1.28 -9.16
N ILE A 205 -3.46 0.68 -10.23
CA ILE A 205 -3.01 0.96 -11.59
C ILE A 205 -3.49 2.35 -12.03
N ASP A 206 -4.73 2.72 -11.70
CA ASP A 206 -5.27 4.06 -11.97
C ASP A 206 -4.44 5.15 -11.27
N ILE A 207 -4.03 4.92 -10.01
CA ILE A 207 -3.09 5.79 -9.29
C ILE A 207 -1.79 5.95 -10.08
N THR A 208 -1.20 4.85 -10.52
CA THR A 208 0.07 4.85 -11.26
C THR A 208 -0.06 5.65 -12.56
N LEU A 209 -1.11 5.41 -13.34
CA LEU A 209 -1.35 6.12 -14.60
C LEU A 209 -1.59 7.62 -14.39
N ALA A 210 -2.33 8.01 -13.36
CA ALA A 210 -2.57 9.40 -13.01
C ALA A 210 -1.27 10.12 -12.62
N MET A 211 -0.43 9.49 -11.80
CA MET A 211 0.85 10.06 -11.39
C MET A 211 1.85 10.15 -12.56
N MET A 212 1.91 9.13 -13.43
CA MET A 212 2.73 9.20 -14.65
C MET A 212 2.32 10.37 -15.54
N LYS A 213 1.00 10.64 -15.66
CA LYS A 213 0.47 11.78 -16.40
C LYS A 213 0.89 13.12 -15.78
N ASP A 214 0.86 13.24 -14.46
CA ASP A 214 1.34 14.43 -13.74
C ASP A 214 2.84 14.71 -14.01
N PHE A 215 3.61 13.67 -14.26
CA PHE A 215 5.02 13.73 -14.67
C PHE A 215 5.22 13.71 -16.20
N GLY A 216 4.18 14.00 -16.97
CA GLY A 216 4.26 14.27 -18.41
C GLY A 216 4.18 13.05 -19.33
N VAL A 217 3.84 11.87 -18.83
CA VAL A 217 3.74 10.64 -19.64
C VAL A 217 2.32 10.09 -19.61
N SER A 218 1.77 9.85 -20.80
CA SER A 218 0.45 9.21 -20.98
C SER A 218 0.62 7.76 -21.44
N VAL A 219 -0.24 6.88 -20.92
CA VAL A 219 -0.30 5.47 -21.27
C VAL A 219 -1.68 5.17 -21.84
N GLU A 220 -1.74 4.42 -22.95
CA GLU A 220 -2.99 3.93 -23.49
C GLU A 220 -3.42 2.68 -22.73
N ASN A 221 -4.56 2.76 -22.05
CA ASN A 221 -5.16 1.65 -21.31
C ASN A 221 -6.34 1.09 -22.11
N GLN A 222 -6.20 -0.12 -22.64
CA GLN A 222 -7.25 -0.85 -23.37
C GLN A 222 -7.97 -1.80 -22.40
N HIS A 223 -8.94 -1.27 -21.65
CA HIS A 223 -9.82 -2.03 -20.74
C HIS A 223 -9.08 -2.92 -19.73
N TYR A 224 -7.91 -2.47 -19.24
CA TYR A 224 -7.03 -3.24 -18.34
C TYR A 224 -6.56 -4.59 -18.90
N GLN A 225 -6.69 -4.81 -20.21
CA GLN A 225 -6.21 -6.00 -20.91
C GLN A 225 -4.88 -5.77 -21.61
N VAL A 226 -4.70 -4.57 -22.16
CA VAL A 226 -3.46 -4.16 -22.84
C VAL A 226 -3.13 -2.73 -22.45
N PHE A 227 -1.87 -2.50 -22.09
CA PHE A 227 -1.31 -1.17 -21.86
C PHE A 227 -0.24 -0.89 -22.89
N LYS A 228 -0.38 0.19 -23.64
CA LYS A 228 0.61 0.61 -24.64
C LYS A 228 1.40 1.80 -24.16
N VAL A 229 2.71 1.63 -24.07
CA VAL A 229 3.63 2.66 -23.60
C VAL A 229 4.67 2.94 -24.67
N LYS A 230 4.76 4.19 -25.10
CA LYS A 230 5.83 4.65 -25.98
C LYS A 230 7.15 4.66 -25.23
N GLY A 231 8.19 4.10 -25.84
CA GLY A 231 9.56 4.17 -25.32
C GLY A 231 10.26 5.50 -25.66
N ASN A 232 11.52 5.61 -25.29
CA ASN A 232 12.38 6.78 -25.53
C ASN A 232 11.76 8.11 -25.03
N GLN A 233 10.94 8.06 -23.99
CA GLN A 233 10.37 9.23 -23.35
C GLN A 233 11.20 9.64 -22.13
N SER A 234 10.87 10.80 -21.59
CA SER A 234 11.40 11.30 -20.33
C SER A 234 10.26 11.77 -19.46
N TYR A 235 10.32 11.49 -18.17
CA TYR A 235 9.50 12.19 -17.19
C TYR A 235 9.97 13.64 -17.05
N VAL A 236 9.02 14.52 -16.79
CA VAL A 236 9.25 15.94 -16.53
C VAL A 236 8.65 16.30 -15.19
N SER A 237 9.43 16.95 -14.35
CA SER A 237 8.94 17.41 -13.05
C SER A 237 7.76 18.37 -13.19
N PRO A 238 6.68 18.19 -12.40
CA PRO A 238 5.60 19.17 -12.29
C PRO A 238 5.99 20.39 -11.44
N GLY A 239 7.23 20.46 -10.95
CA GLY A 239 7.71 21.45 -10.01
C GLY A 239 7.32 21.13 -8.56
N LYS A 240 6.04 20.95 -8.29
CA LYS A 240 5.52 20.57 -6.98
C LYS A 240 4.53 19.40 -7.12
N TYR A 241 4.67 18.43 -6.26
CA TYR A 241 3.73 17.31 -6.15
C TYR A 241 3.29 17.12 -4.70
N MET A 242 2.00 17.20 -4.43
CA MET A 242 1.43 16.97 -3.11
C MET A 242 0.90 15.55 -3.02
N VAL A 243 1.41 14.80 -2.04
CA VAL A 243 0.94 13.45 -1.72
C VAL A 243 -0.38 13.54 -0.96
N GLU A 244 -1.42 12.88 -1.45
CA GLU A 244 -2.69 12.78 -0.72
C GLU A 244 -2.51 12.05 0.62
N GLY A 245 -3.40 12.31 1.59
CA GLY A 245 -3.52 11.52 2.81
C GLY A 245 -3.82 10.05 2.51
N ASP A 246 -3.34 9.15 3.34
CA ASP A 246 -3.50 7.71 3.10
C ASP A 246 -4.95 7.24 3.32
N ALA A 247 -5.64 6.91 2.22
CA ALA A 247 -7.02 6.45 2.25
C ALA A 247 -7.21 5.11 2.99
N SER A 248 -6.19 4.23 2.99
CA SER A 248 -6.24 3.01 3.79
C SER A 248 -6.23 3.33 5.29
N SER A 249 -5.45 4.33 5.70
CA SER A 249 -5.40 4.79 7.10
C SER A 249 -6.70 5.44 7.56
N ALA A 250 -7.46 6.06 6.65
CA ALA A 250 -8.79 6.58 6.95
C ALA A 250 -9.73 5.50 7.46
N SER A 251 -9.57 4.26 6.98
CA SER A 251 -10.49 3.16 7.27
C SER A 251 -10.64 2.87 8.76
N TYR A 252 -9.57 2.98 9.52
CA TYR A 252 -9.58 2.69 10.97
C TYR A 252 -10.46 3.67 11.74
N PHE A 253 -10.34 4.96 11.42
CA PHE A 253 -11.09 6.03 12.09
C PHE A 253 -12.55 6.08 11.63
N LEU A 254 -12.79 5.87 10.33
CA LEU A 254 -14.17 5.81 9.80
C LEU A 254 -14.92 4.60 10.36
N ALA A 255 -14.28 3.44 10.45
CA ALA A 255 -14.87 2.24 11.05
C ALA A 255 -15.15 2.46 12.54
N ALA A 256 -14.19 3.01 13.28
CA ALA A 256 -14.37 3.30 14.71
C ALA A 256 -15.55 4.24 14.95
N ALA A 257 -15.68 5.30 14.15
CA ALA A 257 -16.81 6.23 14.23
C ALA A 257 -18.15 5.55 13.89
N ALA A 258 -18.19 4.74 12.84
CA ALA A 258 -19.40 4.00 12.45
C ALA A 258 -19.86 3.02 13.53
N ILE A 259 -18.92 2.42 14.26
CA ILE A 259 -19.20 1.52 15.37
C ILE A 259 -19.71 2.32 16.60
N LYS A 260 -19.00 3.40 16.98
CA LYS A 260 -19.27 4.04 18.28
C LYS A 260 -18.79 5.50 18.35
N GLY A 261 -19.21 6.35 17.39
CA GLY A 261 -18.80 7.75 17.47
C GLY A 261 -19.13 8.64 16.28
N ASN A 262 -18.30 9.66 16.10
CA ASN A 262 -18.38 10.63 15.00
C ASN A 262 -16.97 11.18 14.73
N VAL A 263 -16.41 10.84 13.59
CA VAL A 263 -15.06 11.29 13.20
C VAL A 263 -15.07 11.83 11.78
N LYS A 264 -14.47 13.01 11.63
CA LYS A 264 -14.13 13.62 10.33
C LYS A 264 -12.67 13.35 10.02
N VAL A 265 -12.43 12.72 8.88
CA VAL A 265 -11.08 12.43 8.39
C VAL A 265 -10.76 13.37 7.24
N THR A 266 -9.70 14.18 7.37
CA THR A 266 -9.26 15.15 6.37
C THR A 266 -8.02 14.66 5.61
N GLY A 267 -7.74 15.29 4.45
CA GLY A 267 -6.63 14.93 3.57
C GLY A 267 -6.99 13.97 2.45
N ILE A 268 -8.22 13.49 2.44
CA ILE A 268 -8.86 12.75 1.34
C ILE A 268 -10.31 13.20 1.21
N GLY A 269 -10.89 13.05 0.03
CA GLY A 269 -12.29 13.39 -0.20
C GLY A 269 -12.85 12.65 -1.42
N LYS A 270 -14.00 13.11 -1.89
CA LYS A 270 -14.75 12.46 -2.98
C LYS A 270 -13.96 12.35 -4.30
N HIS A 271 -12.94 13.19 -4.50
CA HIS A 271 -12.14 13.23 -5.74
C HIS A 271 -10.75 12.58 -5.59
N SER A 272 -10.46 11.93 -4.46
CA SER A 272 -9.20 11.21 -4.28
C SER A 272 -8.99 10.16 -5.38
N ILE A 273 -7.76 10.08 -5.88
CA ILE A 273 -7.36 9.04 -6.85
C ILE A 273 -7.18 7.67 -6.21
N GLN A 274 -7.16 7.58 -4.89
CA GLN A 274 -6.96 6.34 -4.16
C GLN A 274 -8.23 5.50 -4.11
N GLY A 275 -8.16 4.24 -4.56
CA GLY A 275 -9.29 3.32 -4.54
C GLY A 275 -9.81 3.03 -3.15
N ASP A 276 -8.93 3.01 -2.14
CA ASP A 276 -9.30 2.70 -0.75
C ASP A 276 -10.24 3.74 -0.11
N ARG A 277 -10.41 4.93 -0.71
CA ARG A 277 -11.50 5.85 -0.32
C ARG A 277 -12.88 5.19 -0.39
N LEU A 278 -13.06 4.20 -1.26
CA LEU A 278 -14.30 3.45 -1.42
C LEU A 278 -14.59 2.50 -0.23
N PHE A 279 -13.70 2.40 0.73
CA PHE A 279 -14.01 1.81 2.03
C PHE A 279 -15.24 2.47 2.67
N ALA A 280 -15.39 3.79 2.54
CA ALA A 280 -16.55 4.52 3.03
C ALA A 280 -17.85 4.06 2.36
N ASP A 281 -17.84 3.71 1.07
CA ASP A 281 -19.02 3.14 0.38
C ASP A 281 -19.40 1.77 0.96
N VAL A 282 -18.41 0.95 1.33
CA VAL A 282 -18.67 -0.35 1.96
C VAL A 282 -19.28 -0.16 3.35
N LEU A 283 -18.77 0.77 4.15
CA LEU A 283 -19.37 1.11 5.45
C LEU A 283 -20.82 1.62 5.28
N GLU A 284 -21.08 2.44 4.28
CA GLU A 284 -22.44 2.94 4.00
C GLU A 284 -23.38 1.81 3.62
N LYS A 285 -22.93 0.84 2.81
CA LYS A 285 -23.68 -0.39 2.51
C LYS A 285 -23.95 -1.24 3.74
N MET A 286 -23.06 -1.22 4.73
CA MET A 286 -23.27 -1.87 6.02
C MET A 286 -24.22 -1.08 6.93
N GLY A 287 -24.62 0.13 6.57
CA GLY A 287 -25.57 0.96 7.33
C GLY A 287 -24.95 2.20 7.99
N ALA A 288 -23.66 2.43 7.85
CA ALA A 288 -23.01 3.62 8.40
C ALA A 288 -23.51 4.90 7.75
N LYS A 289 -23.52 5.98 8.52
CA LYS A 289 -23.84 7.31 8.01
C LYS A 289 -22.57 8.01 7.58
N ILE A 290 -22.40 8.18 6.27
CA ILE A 290 -21.20 8.74 5.64
C ILE A 290 -21.53 10.10 4.99
N THR A 291 -20.66 11.08 5.23
CA THR A 291 -20.70 12.39 4.56
C THR A 291 -19.41 12.57 3.75
N TRP A 292 -19.53 12.83 2.46
CA TRP A 292 -18.43 13.07 1.53
C TRP A 292 -18.23 14.57 1.29
N GLY A 293 -17.03 15.07 1.61
CA GLY A 293 -16.61 16.43 1.26
C GLY A 293 -15.60 16.46 0.13
N GLU A 294 -15.14 17.66 -0.22
CA GLU A 294 -14.09 17.84 -1.23
C GLU A 294 -12.76 17.27 -0.73
N ASP A 295 -12.41 17.51 0.53
CA ASP A 295 -11.15 17.18 1.19
C ASP A 295 -11.31 16.38 2.48
N PHE A 296 -12.53 15.86 2.75
CA PHE A 296 -12.81 15.05 3.92
C PHE A 296 -13.83 13.95 3.67
N ILE A 297 -13.83 12.94 4.54
CA ILE A 297 -14.87 11.95 4.70
C ILE A 297 -15.22 11.89 6.19
N GLN A 298 -16.51 11.89 6.52
CA GLN A 298 -16.99 11.81 7.89
C GLN A 298 -17.88 10.59 8.07
N ALA A 299 -17.68 9.85 9.14
CA ALA A 299 -18.55 8.76 9.55
C ALA A 299 -19.18 9.05 10.92
N GLU A 300 -20.46 8.69 11.06
CA GLU A 300 -21.19 8.77 12.30
C GLU A 300 -21.75 7.40 12.68
N GLN A 301 -21.84 7.14 13.96
CA GLN A 301 -22.38 5.90 14.52
C GLN A 301 -23.74 5.55 13.94
N ALA A 302 -23.90 4.30 13.55
CA ALA A 302 -25.14 3.72 13.06
C ALA A 302 -25.22 2.23 13.42
N GLU A 303 -26.40 1.65 13.24
CA GLU A 303 -26.55 0.20 13.31
C GLU A 303 -25.94 -0.43 12.05
N LEU A 304 -24.88 -1.21 12.24
CA LEU A 304 -24.19 -1.88 11.15
C LEU A 304 -24.76 -3.27 10.90
N HIS A 305 -24.84 -3.66 9.63
CA HIS A 305 -25.29 -4.97 9.18
C HIS A 305 -24.17 -5.68 8.42
N GLY A 306 -24.11 -7.00 8.54
CA GLY A 306 -23.19 -7.83 7.77
C GLY A 306 -23.38 -7.68 6.26
N ILE A 307 -22.33 -7.91 5.51
CA ILE A 307 -22.30 -7.78 4.05
C ILE A 307 -21.53 -8.95 3.44
N ASP A 308 -21.96 -9.40 2.26
CA ASP A 308 -21.24 -10.37 1.42
C ASP A 308 -20.81 -9.66 0.15
N MET A 309 -19.52 -9.43 -0.02
CA MET A 309 -19.01 -8.56 -1.07
C MET A 309 -17.61 -8.93 -1.53
N ASP A 310 -17.38 -8.81 -2.84
CA ASP A 310 -16.05 -8.76 -3.44
C ASP A 310 -15.38 -7.43 -3.05
N MET A 311 -14.23 -7.52 -2.37
CA MET A 311 -13.46 -6.35 -1.92
C MET A 311 -12.06 -6.27 -2.54
N ASN A 312 -11.88 -6.88 -3.73
CA ASN A 312 -10.61 -6.81 -4.45
C ASN A 312 -10.18 -5.39 -4.78
N HIS A 313 -11.14 -4.46 -4.92
CA HIS A 313 -10.89 -3.04 -5.21
C HIS A 313 -10.36 -2.23 -4.01
N ILE A 314 -10.48 -2.75 -2.78
CA ILE A 314 -9.98 -2.12 -1.55
C ILE A 314 -9.20 -3.13 -0.68
N PRO A 315 -8.21 -3.83 -1.23
CA PRO A 315 -7.65 -5.02 -0.58
C PRO A 315 -7.02 -4.72 0.78
N ASP A 316 -6.39 -3.58 0.94
CA ASP A 316 -5.78 -3.17 2.21
C ASP A 316 -6.81 -2.68 3.22
N ALA A 317 -7.74 -1.84 2.81
CA ALA A 317 -8.80 -1.33 3.68
C ALA A 317 -9.84 -2.42 4.04
N ALA A 318 -10.00 -3.45 3.23
CA ALA A 318 -10.89 -4.58 3.53
C ALA A 318 -10.54 -5.31 4.83
N MET A 319 -9.28 -5.25 5.27
CA MET A 319 -8.89 -5.79 6.59
C MET A 319 -9.64 -5.10 7.73
N THR A 320 -9.90 -3.81 7.60
CA THR A 320 -10.69 -3.05 8.60
C THR A 320 -12.15 -3.50 8.61
N ILE A 321 -12.71 -3.90 7.46
CA ILE A 321 -14.05 -4.51 7.41
C ILE A 321 -14.10 -5.80 8.23
N ALA A 322 -13.04 -6.61 8.22
CA ALA A 322 -13.01 -7.85 8.98
C ALA A 322 -13.17 -7.64 10.49
N THR A 323 -12.52 -6.63 11.07
CA THR A 323 -12.71 -6.28 12.48
C THR A 323 -14.03 -5.53 12.73
N THR A 324 -14.45 -4.68 11.81
CA THR A 324 -15.75 -4.00 11.86
C THR A 324 -16.92 -4.99 11.88
N ALA A 325 -16.78 -6.11 11.18
CA ALA A 325 -17.78 -7.19 11.10
C ALA A 325 -18.20 -7.75 12.46
N LEU A 326 -17.29 -7.71 13.44
CA LEU A 326 -17.59 -8.17 14.80
C LEU A 326 -18.70 -7.35 15.49
N PHE A 327 -18.87 -6.10 15.07
CA PHE A 327 -19.85 -5.14 15.62
C PHE A 327 -21.12 -5.03 14.78
N ALA A 328 -21.21 -5.74 13.68
CA ALA A 328 -22.36 -5.73 12.79
C ALA A 328 -23.46 -6.71 13.26
N LYS A 329 -24.66 -6.58 12.70
CA LYS A 329 -25.72 -7.59 12.80
C LYS A 329 -25.67 -8.51 11.58
N GLY A 330 -25.54 -9.81 11.82
CA GLY A 330 -25.44 -10.80 10.76
C GLY A 330 -24.02 -11.02 10.22
N GLU A 331 -23.88 -12.06 9.46
CA GLU A 331 -22.61 -12.54 8.89
C GLU A 331 -22.02 -11.56 7.89
N THR A 332 -20.70 -11.44 7.87
CA THR A 332 -19.93 -10.73 6.85
C THR A 332 -19.04 -11.69 6.11
N VAL A 333 -19.05 -11.62 4.77
CA VAL A 333 -18.14 -12.37 3.89
C VAL A 333 -17.37 -11.39 3.03
N ILE A 334 -16.05 -11.46 3.10
CA ILE A 334 -15.14 -10.68 2.25
C ILE A 334 -14.55 -11.64 1.22
N ARG A 335 -14.79 -11.36 -0.06
CA ARG A 335 -14.43 -12.24 -1.18
C ARG A 335 -13.35 -11.65 -2.06
N ASN A 336 -12.70 -12.54 -2.84
CA ASN A 336 -11.71 -12.18 -3.86
C ASN A 336 -10.50 -11.45 -3.29
N ILE A 337 -9.99 -11.94 -2.16
CA ILE A 337 -8.87 -11.38 -1.42
C ILE A 337 -7.67 -12.34 -1.33
N TYR A 338 -7.44 -13.17 -2.35
CA TYR A 338 -6.28 -14.06 -2.41
C TYR A 338 -4.96 -13.30 -2.21
N ASN A 339 -4.87 -12.05 -2.71
CA ASN A 339 -3.68 -11.22 -2.57
C ASN A 339 -3.27 -10.92 -1.10
N TRP A 340 -4.17 -11.12 -0.13
CA TRP A 340 -3.81 -11.05 1.30
C TRP A 340 -2.76 -12.09 1.70
N ARG A 341 -2.70 -13.23 0.99
CA ARG A 341 -1.75 -14.32 1.28
C ARG A 341 -0.29 -13.93 1.06
N VAL A 342 -0.04 -12.97 0.17
CA VAL A 342 1.30 -12.60 -0.32
C VAL A 342 1.72 -11.17 0.05
N LYS A 343 1.07 -10.58 1.03
CA LYS A 343 1.39 -9.24 1.57
C LYS A 343 2.49 -9.31 2.65
N GLU A 344 2.50 -8.35 3.55
CA GLU A 344 3.42 -8.25 4.69
C GLU A 344 3.45 -9.53 5.54
N THR A 345 2.31 -10.17 5.64
CA THR A 345 2.13 -11.53 6.18
C THR A 345 1.09 -12.26 5.33
N ASP A 346 0.79 -13.52 5.62
CA ASP A 346 -0.46 -14.16 5.17
C ASP A 346 -1.61 -13.59 5.99
N ARG A 347 -2.21 -12.51 5.48
CA ARG A 347 -3.25 -11.75 6.17
C ARG A 347 -4.54 -12.52 6.39
N LEU A 348 -4.89 -13.47 5.51
CA LEU A 348 -6.06 -14.34 5.70
C LEU A 348 -5.89 -15.21 6.94
N SER A 349 -4.76 -15.90 7.03
CA SER A 349 -4.44 -16.75 8.17
C SER A 349 -4.30 -15.94 9.46
N ALA A 350 -3.58 -14.81 9.41
CA ALA A 350 -3.37 -13.94 10.56
C ALA A 350 -4.70 -13.37 11.09
N MET A 351 -5.53 -12.81 10.20
CA MET A 351 -6.83 -12.23 10.58
C MET A 351 -7.75 -13.29 11.19
N THR A 352 -7.83 -14.46 10.60
CA THR A 352 -8.64 -15.58 11.11
C THR A 352 -8.19 -16.00 12.50
N THR A 353 -6.88 -16.15 12.69
CA THR A 353 -6.30 -16.56 13.98
C THR A 353 -6.60 -15.54 15.07
N GLU A 354 -6.38 -14.26 14.80
CA GLU A 354 -6.52 -13.21 15.81
C GLU A 354 -8.00 -12.88 16.12
N LEU A 355 -8.88 -12.93 15.12
CA LEU A 355 -10.33 -12.79 15.36
C LEU A 355 -10.88 -13.90 16.26
N ARG A 356 -10.40 -15.13 16.12
CA ARG A 356 -10.78 -16.25 16.99
C ARG A 356 -10.34 -16.03 18.44
N LYS A 357 -9.19 -15.40 18.67
CA LYS A 357 -8.73 -15.07 20.04
C LYS A 357 -9.69 -14.14 20.77
N VAL A 358 -10.29 -13.18 20.08
CA VAL A 358 -11.27 -12.25 20.67
C VAL A 358 -12.66 -12.86 20.81
N GLY A 359 -12.86 -14.11 20.43
CA GLY A 359 -14.07 -14.87 20.63
C GLY A 359 -14.91 -15.10 19.37
N ALA A 360 -14.46 -14.63 18.21
CA ALA A 360 -15.24 -14.74 16.97
C ALA A 360 -15.22 -16.14 16.35
N GLU A 361 -16.32 -16.52 15.72
CA GLU A 361 -16.40 -17.64 14.82
C GLU A 361 -16.05 -17.17 13.41
N VAL A 362 -14.99 -17.73 12.83
CA VAL A 362 -14.39 -17.31 11.54
C VAL A 362 -14.05 -18.52 10.70
N GLU A 363 -14.42 -18.48 9.44
CA GLU A 363 -14.01 -19.43 8.40
C GLU A 363 -13.13 -18.70 7.37
N GLU A 364 -11.96 -19.26 7.06
CA GLU A 364 -11.15 -18.80 5.93
C GLU A 364 -11.18 -19.81 4.78
N GLY A 365 -11.30 -19.30 3.55
CA GLY A 365 -11.07 -20.06 2.34
C GLY A 365 -9.73 -19.69 1.70
N GLU A 366 -9.54 -20.09 0.46
CA GLU A 366 -8.34 -19.75 -0.30
C GLU A 366 -8.26 -18.22 -0.55
N ASP A 367 -9.41 -17.60 -0.86
CA ASP A 367 -9.54 -16.21 -1.27
C ASP A 367 -10.69 -15.45 -0.59
N PHE A 368 -11.23 -15.96 0.51
CA PHE A 368 -12.30 -15.32 1.26
C PHE A 368 -12.16 -15.53 2.77
N ILE A 369 -12.84 -14.67 3.53
CA ILE A 369 -13.05 -14.81 4.97
C ILE A 369 -14.51 -14.55 5.31
N ARG A 370 -15.06 -15.42 6.18
CA ARG A 370 -16.44 -15.37 6.67
C ARG A 370 -16.43 -15.17 8.17
N ILE A 371 -17.13 -14.15 8.65
CA ILE A 371 -17.04 -13.69 10.04
C ILE A 371 -18.43 -13.58 10.63
N GLN A 372 -18.66 -14.25 11.78
CA GLN A 372 -19.85 -14.08 12.59
C GLN A 372 -19.66 -12.91 13.56
N PRO A 373 -20.68 -12.07 13.77
CA PRO A 373 -20.59 -10.98 14.74
C PRO A 373 -20.59 -11.48 16.18
N LEU A 374 -20.18 -10.60 17.11
CA LEU A 374 -20.20 -10.85 18.55
C LEU A 374 -21.16 -9.88 19.25
N ALA A 375 -21.93 -10.36 20.20
CA ALA A 375 -22.53 -9.47 21.20
C ALA A 375 -21.41 -8.89 22.10
N LEU A 376 -21.59 -7.69 22.63
CA LEU A 376 -20.54 -7.02 23.44
C LEU A 376 -20.05 -7.90 24.60
N SER A 377 -20.94 -8.67 25.22
CA SER A 377 -20.62 -9.60 26.31
C SER A 377 -19.82 -10.85 25.89
N GLN A 378 -19.69 -11.11 24.61
CA GLN A 378 -18.98 -12.27 24.06
C GLN A 378 -17.52 -11.98 23.69
N PHE A 379 -17.13 -10.69 23.64
CA PHE A 379 -15.75 -10.35 23.40
C PHE A 379 -14.84 -10.84 24.53
N LYS A 380 -13.69 -11.36 24.18
CA LYS A 380 -12.66 -11.84 25.10
C LYS A 380 -11.42 -10.97 25.00
N HIS A 381 -10.86 -10.62 26.15
CA HIS A 381 -9.51 -10.03 26.17
C HIS A 381 -8.52 -10.97 25.47
N ALA A 382 -7.74 -10.41 24.58
CA ALA A 382 -6.73 -11.15 23.84
C ALA A 382 -5.47 -10.32 23.65
N GLU A 383 -4.35 -11.04 23.59
CA GLU A 383 -3.08 -10.51 23.10
C GLU A 383 -2.98 -10.78 21.60
N ILE A 384 -3.03 -9.71 20.83
CA ILE A 384 -3.03 -9.77 19.36
C ILE A 384 -1.62 -9.78 18.85
N GLU A 385 -1.25 -10.85 18.17
CA GLU A 385 -0.02 -10.95 17.39
C GLU A 385 -0.17 -10.10 16.12
N THR A 386 0.80 -9.26 15.83
CA THR A 386 0.73 -8.35 14.67
C THR A 386 1.45 -8.89 13.44
N TYR A 387 2.25 -9.94 13.56
CA TYR A 387 2.99 -10.55 12.45
C TYR A 387 3.88 -9.54 11.70
N ASN A 388 4.38 -8.53 12.41
CA ASN A 388 5.10 -7.39 11.82
C ASN A 388 4.30 -6.69 10.69
N ASP A 389 2.97 -6.73 10.80
CA ASP A 389 2.05 -6.07 9.86
C ASP A 389 1.29 -4.95 10.56
N HIS A 390 1.55 -3.73 10.14
CA HIS A 390 0.95 -2.50 10.68
C HIS A 390 -0.58 -2.53 10.62
N ARG A 391 -1.17 -3.15 9.60
CA ARG A 391 -2.63 -3.21 9.46
C ARG A 391 -3.27 -4.13 10.48
N MET A 392 -2.60 -5.22 10.86
CA MET A 392 -3.05 -6.07 11.96
C MET A 392 -3.17 -5.25 13.25
N ALA A 393 -2.14 -4.49 13.60
CA ALA A 393 -2.16 -3.63 14.79
C ALA A 393 -3.31 -2.62 14.77
N MET A 394 -3.48 -1.91 13.66
CA MET A 394 -4.47 -0.83 13.54
C MET A 394 -5.91 -1.37 13.43
N CYS A 395 -6.14 -2.47 12.73
CA CYS A 395 -7.46 -3.11 12.65
C CYS A 395 -7.94 -3.60 14.02
N PHE A 396 -7.07 -4.24 14.78
CA PHE A 396 -7.43 -4.79 16.07
C PHE A 396 -7.55 -3.75 17.19
N ALA A 397 -7.06 -2.52 16.97
CA ALA A 397 -7.35 -1.40 17.88
C ALA A 397 -8.87 -1.15 18.02
N LEU A 398 -9.66 -1.47 16.99
CA LEU A 398 -11.12 -1.34 17.01
C LEU A 398 -11.80 -2.21 18.07
N ILE A 399 -11.14 -3.28 18.53
CA ILE A 399 -11.69 -4.14 19.59
C ILE A 399 -11.89 -3.37 20.89
N ALA A 400 -11.12 -2.32 21.15
CA ALA A 400 -11.31 -1.44 22.30
C ALA A 400 -12.67 -0.72 22.32
N LEU A 401 -13.41 -0.71 21.20
CA LEU A 401 -14.78 -0.18 21.14
C LEU A 401 -15.82 -1.19 21.70
N SER A 402 -15.41 -2.42 22.00
CA SER A 402 -16.18 -3.34 22.85
C SER A 402 -16.04 -2.95 24.33
N ASP A 403 -16.72 -3.68 25.20
CA ASP A 403 -16.59 -3.48 26.67
C ASP A 403 -15.38 -4.27 27.23
N THR A 404 -14.46 -4.72 26.35
CA THR A 404 -13.32 -5.58 26.70
C THR A 404 -12.02 -4.94 26.24
N PRO A 405 -10.96 -4.89 27.07
CA PRO A 405 -9.66 -4.39 26.65
C PRO A 405 -9.02 -5.31 25.59
N VAL A 406 -8.11 -4.77 24.82
CA VAL A 406 -7.30 -5.51 23.86
C VAL A 406 -5.82 -5.15 24.01
N THR A 407 -4.95 -6.13 23.96
CA THR A 407 -3.50 -5.93 24.00
C THR A 407 -2.92 -6.18 22.60
N ILE A 408 -2.25 -5.19 22.06
CA ILE A 408 -1.56 -5.27 20.76
C ILE A 408 -0.08 -5.51 21.01
N LEU A 409 0.43 -6.62 20.53
CA LEU A 409 1.85 -6.94 20.60
C LEU A 409 2.60 -6.21 19.47
N ASP A 410 3.84 -5.81 19.73
CA ASP A 410 4.67 -5.06 18.79
C ASP A 410 3.95 -3.88 18.09
N PRO A 411 3.40 -2.91 18.85
CA PRO A 411 2.67 -1.78 18.28
C PRO A 411 3.56 -0.88 17.40
N LYS A 412 4.89 -0.99 17.48
CA LYS A 412 5.83 -0.23 16.64
C LYS A 412 5.76 -0.59 15.17
N CYS A 413 5.18 -1.73 14.80
CA CYS A 413 5.00 -2.12 13.40
C CYS A 413 4.14 -1.08 12.62
N THR A 414 3.35 -0.23 13.30
CA THR A 414 2.62 0.87 12.68
C THR A 414 3.52 1.94 12.05
N ALA A 415 4.80 2.00 12.44
CA ALA A 415 5.78 2.92 11.85
C ALA A 415 5.93 2.77 10.33
N LYS A 416 5.46 1.65 9.76
CA LYS A 416 5.45 1.41 8.32
C LYS A 416 4.57 2.39 7.54
N THR A 417 3.42 2.79 8.09
CA THR A 417 2.46 3.68 7.41
C THR A 417 1.87 4.78 8.29
N PHE A 418 1.83 4.57 9.61
CA PHE A 418 1.22 5.53 10.53
C PHE A 418 1.94 5.48 11.88
N PRO A 419 3.14 6.06 11.99
CA PRO A 419 3.95 5.98 13.22
C PRO A 419 3.25 6.48 14.48
N THR A 420 2.37 7.46 14.36
CA THR A 420 1.63 8.10 15.47
C THR A 420 0.21 7.55 15.66
N PHE A 421 -0.12 6.40 15.05
CA PHE A 421 -1.48 5.87 15.04
C PHE A 421 -2.10 5.76 16.43
N PHE A 422 -1.42 5.15 17.38
CA PHE A 422 -1.98 4.93 18.72
C PHE A 422 -2.16 6.23 19.49
N ASP A 423 -1.27 7.21 19.29
CA ASP A 423 -1.42 8.55 19.91
C ASP A 423 -2.63 9.29 19.33
N GLU A 424 -2.82 9.24 18.02
CA GLU A 424 -3.96 9.87 17.36
C GLU A 424 -5.29 9.15 17.70
N PHE A 425 -5.26 7.83 17.77
CA PHE A 425 -6.43 7.04 18.17
C PHE A 425 -6.85 7.35 19.61
N GLU A 426 -5.87 7.48 20.51
CA GLU A 426 -6.11 7.84 21.91
C GLU A 426 -6.67 9.26 22.08
N LYS A 427 -6.14 10.25 21.33
CA LYS A 427 -6.65 11.64 21.35
C LYS A 427 -8.14 11.75 21.01
N LEU A 428 -8.64 10.90 20.14
CA LEU A 428 -10.04 10.88 19.73
C LEU A 428 -10.91 9.99 20.62
N SER A 429 -10.29 9.18 21.49
CA SER A 429 -10.98 8.22 22.34
C SER A 429 -11.53 8.89 23.60
N ILE A 430 -12.80 8.64 23.90
CA ILE A 430 -13.48 9.08 25.14
C ILE A 430 -13.76 7.85 25.98
N ARG A 431 -13.33 7.89 27.24
CA ARG A 431 -13.63 6.87 28.25
C ARG A 431 -14.48 7.48 29.34
N ASN A 432 -15.40 6.68 29.91
CA ASN A 432 -16.24 7.09 31.06
C ASN A 432 -15.49 6.91 32.38
#